data_9045d0486ef08a2b9309892ddf2175a3
#
_entry.id   9045d0486ef08a2b9309892ddf2175a3
#
_cell.length_a   1.000
_cell.length_b   1.000
_cell.length_c   1.000
_cell.angle_alpha   90.00
_cell.angle_beta   90.00
_cell.angle_gamma   90.00
#
_symmetry.space_group_name_H-M   'P 1'
#
loop_
_entity.id
_entity.type
_entity.pdbx_description
1 polymer ?
#
loop_
_entity_poly.entity_id
_entity_poly.type
_entity_poly.pdbx_seq_one_letter_code
_entity_poly.pdbx_strand_id
1 'polypeptide(L)'
;MSSLEEKKSELERVLGVFQNYIEGSELLDVVYSKKFGYVLLGLPAADSIDDSDVTRLEDPETLVKEIYQNLAYDFMEQEGHSEDYTEATNLETRAMREWMKEYTDQLPEYNYLLDELLG
;
A
#
# COMPACT_ATOMS: atom_id res chain seq x y z
N MET A 1 -17.51 15.69 14.90
CA MET A 1 -17.49 14.28 14.91
C MET A 1 -17.51 13.62 13.60
N SER A 2 -18.09 14.23 12.59
CA SER A 2 -18.06 13.69 11.24
C SER A 2 -16.65 13.39 10.74
N SER A 3 -15.63 14.15 11.14
CA SER A 3 -14.29 13.98 10.58
C SER A 3 -13.65 12.62 10.89
N LEU A 4 -13.86 12.08 12.09
CA LEU A 4 -13.35 10.76 12.45
C LEU A 4 -14.11 9.65 11.72
N GLU A 5 -15.42 9.79 11.61
CA GLU A 5 -16.26 8.85 10.90
C GLU A 5 -15.98 8.88 9.40
N GLU A 6 -15.76 10.08 8.86
CA GLU A 6 -15.41 10.25 7.45
C GLU A 6 -14.08 9.61 7.14
N LYS A 7 -13.07 9.77 7.99
CA LYS A 7 -11.77 9.14 7.82
C LYS A 7 -11.86 7.62 7.87
N LYS A 8 -12.65 7.10 8.81
CA LYS A 8 -12.85 5.67 8.94
C LYS A 8 -13.57 5.10 7.70
N SER A 9 -14.62 5.78 7.25
CA SER A 9 -15.37 5.37 6.07
C SER A 9 -14.50 5.39 4.83
N GLU A 10 -13.71 6.44 4.65
CA GLU A 10 -12.78 6.55 3.52
C GLU A 10 -11.70 5.48 3.60
N LEU A 11 -11.17 5.22 4.79
CA LEU A 11 -10.16 4.17 5.00
C LEU A 11 -10.73 2.80 4.61
N GLU A 12 -11.98 2.51 4.99
CA GLU A 12 -12.64 1.25 4.64
C GLU A 12 -12.85 1.13 3.13
N ARG A 13 -13.20 2.23 2.46
CA ARG A 13 -13.33 2.25 1.00
C ARG A 13 -11.99 1.90 0.33
N VAL A 14 -10.92 2.52 0.78
CA VAL A 14 -9.58 2.29 0.24
C VAL A 14 -9.13 0.86 0.51
N LEU A 15 -9.39 0.35 1.71
CA LEU A 15 -9.10 -1.05 2.05
C LEU A 15 -9.80 -2.01 1.09
N GLY A 16 -11.05 -1.70 0.72
CA GLY A 16 -11.79 -2.51 -0.25
C GLY A 16 -11.13 -2.57 -1.61
N VAL A 17 -10.51 -1.48 -2.06
CA VAL A 17 -9.78 -1.45 -3.33
C VAL A 17 -8.58 -2.38 -3.29
N PHE A 18 -7.87 -2.44 -2.17
CA PHE A 18 -6.66 -3.24 -2.03
C PHE A 18 -6.90 -4.63 -1.43
N GLN A 19 -8.14 -4.99 -1.14
CA GLN A 19 -8.46 -6.23 -0.43
C GLN A 19 -7.82 -7.46 -1.06
N ASN A 20 -7.95 -7.61 -2.36
CA ASN A 20 -7.39 -8.79 -3.05
C ASN A 20 -5.87 -8.82 -2.98
N TYR A 21 -5.24 -7.66 -3.09
CA TYR A 21 -3.80 -7.56 -2.98
C TYR A 21 -3.33 -7.95 -1.57
N ILE A 22 -3.98 -7.42 -0.54
CA ILE A 22 -3.62 -7.71 0.85
C ILE A 22 -3.82 -9.18 1.17
N GLU A 23 -4.95 -9.75 0.76
CA GLU A 23 -5.24 -11.17 1.01
C GLU A 23 -4.29 -12.10 0.28
N GLY A 24 -3.81 -11.70 -0.90
CA GLY A 24 -2.85 -12.48 -1.66
C GLY A 24 -1.39 -12.31 -1.21
N SER A 25 -1.12 -11.34 -0.35
CA SER A 25 0.24 -11.08 0.12
C SER A 25 0.56 -11.94 1.34
N GLU A 26 1.73 -12.58 1.32
CA GLU A 26 2.20 -13.38 2.46
C GLU A 26 2.88 -12.52 3.54
N LEU A 27 3.30 -11.31 3.17
CA LEU A 27 4.14 -10.46 4.02
C LEU A 27 3.44 -9.17 4.45
N LEU A 28 2.15 -9.07 4.18
CA LEU A 28 1.39 -7.86 4.46
C LEU A 28 0.02 -8.24 5.01
N ASP A 29 -0.39 -7.57 6.08
CA ASP A 29 -1.71 -7.80 6.66
C ASP A 29 -2.26 -6.49 7.23
N VAL A 30 -3.57 -6.39 7.30
CA VAL A 30 -4.25 -5.27 7.95
C VAL A 30 -5.21 -5.84 8.97
N VAL A 31 -5.05 -5.41 10.22
CA VAL A 31 -5.89 -5.87 11.32
C VAL A 31 -6.58 -4.70 11.97
N TYR A 32 -7.71 -4.95 12.60
CA TYR A 32 -8.46 -3.94 13.35
C TYR A 32 -8.26 -4.14 14.85
N SER A 33 -7.78 -3.07 15.51
CA SER A 33 -7.61 -3.04 16.96
C SER A 33 -8.70 -2.17 17.57
N LYS A 34 -9.33 -2.64 18.63
CA LYS A 34 -10.35 -1.86 19.32
C LYS A 34 -9.80 -0.54 19.85
N LYS A 35 -8.51 -0.50 20.21
CA LYS A 35 -7.89 0.68 20.81
C LYS A 35 -7.25 1.60 19.81
N PHE A 36 -6.70 1.04 18.72
CA PHE A 36 -5.84 1.78 17.80
C PHE A 36 -6.42 1.92 16.39
N GLY A 37 -7.57 1.27 16.14
CA GLY A 37 -8.16 1.25 14.81
C GLY A 37 -7.45 0.28 13.88
N TYR A 38 -7.39 0.59 12.60
CA TYR A 38 -6.72 -0.25 11.63
C TYR A 38 -5.20 -0.12 11.74
N VAL A 39 -4.52 -1.26 11.63
CA VAL A 39 -3.07 -1.35 11.74
C VAL A 39 -2.56 -2.19 10.58
N LEU A 40 -1.55 -1.67 9.90
CA LEU A 40 -0.87 -2.39 8.81
C LEU A 40 0.33 -3.11 9.39
N LEU A 41 0.43 -4.39 9.09
CA LEU A 41 1.56 -5.23 9.52
C LEU A 41 2.41 -5.58 8.30
N GLY A 42 3.70 -5.23 8.36
CA GLY A 42 4.68 -5.72 7.39
C GLY A 42 5.46 -6.85 8.05
N LEU A 43 5.26 -8.08 7.59
CA LEU A 43 5.86 -9.25 8.20
C LEU A 43 7.22 -9.55 7.60
N PRO A 44 8.24 -9.87 8.41
CA PRO A 44 9.57 -10.23 7.88
C PRO A 44 9.56 -11.57 7.16
N ALA A 45 8.61 -12.45 7.53
CA ALA A 45 8.43 -13.75 6.87
C ALA A 45 6.98 -14.19 7.09
N ALA A 46 6.48 -15.01 6.18
CA ALA A 46 5.08 -15.42 6.16
C ALA A 46 4.63 -16.13 7.45
N ASP A 47 5.54 -16.79 8.12
CA ASP A 47 5.24 -17.57 9.33
C ASP A 47 5.74 -16.91 10.61
N SER A 48 6.19 -15.67 10.56
CA SER A 48 6.76 -14.98 11.72
C SER A 48 6.08 -13.63 11.92
N ILE A 49 5.69 -13.37 13.16
CA ILE A 49 5.19 -12.07 13.57
C ILE A 49 6.26 -11.28 14.33
N ASP A 50 7.35 -11.95 14.70
CA ASP A 50 8.45 -11.31 15.40
C ASP A 50 9.16 -10.33 14.47
N ASP A 51 9.53 -9.17 14.98
CA ASP A 51 10.18 -8.10 14.21
C ASP A 51 9.30 -7.51 13.09
N SER A 52 7.97 -7.68 13.20
CA SER A 52 7.03 -7.07 12.26
C SER A 52 7.09 -5.55 12.32
N ASP A 53 6.99 -4.90 11.16
CA ASP A 53 6.75 -3.47 11.09
C ASP A 53 5.26 -3.20 11.31
N VAL A 54 4.96 -2.28 12.22
CA VAL A 54 3.58 -1.95 12.57
C VAL A 54 3.34 -0.48 12.25
N THR A 55 2.36 -0.22 11.39
CA THR A 55 1.99 1.15 11.01
C THR A 55 0.53 1.38 11.35
N ARG A 56 0.26 2.35 12.23
CA ARG A 56 -1.10 2.74 12.54
C ARG A 56 -1.68 3.53 11.37
N LEU A 57 -2.84 3.09 10.89
CA LEU A 57 -3.51 3.71 9.75
C LEU A 57 -4.45 4.81 10.25
N GLU A 58 -3.89 5.98 10.56
CA GLU A 58 -4.66 7.10 11.08
C GLU A 58 -5.48 7.79 10.01
N ASP A 59 -5.04 7.71 8.76
CA ASP A 59 -5.74 8.33 7.63
C ASP A 59 -5.57 7.48 6.37
N PRO A 60 -6.45 7.70 5.37
CA PRO A 60 -6.38 6.92 4.12
C PRO A 60 -5.10 7.12 3.33
N GLU A 61 -4.50 8.32 3.39
CA GLU A 61 -3.27 8.61 2.66
C GLU A 61 -2.13 7.70 3.10
N THR A 62 -2.02 7.45 4.41
CA THR A 62 -1.00 6.56 4.96
C THR A 62 -1.15 5.16 4.38
N LEU A 63 -2.38 4.64 4.34
CA LEU A 63 -2.64 3.32 3.77
C LEU A 63 -2.27 3.27 2.29
N VAL A 64 -2.72 4.24 1.52
CA VAL A 64 -2.44 4.28 0.07
C VAL A 64 -0.94 4.34 -0.18
N LYS A 65 -0.24 5.20 0.54
CA LYS A 65 1.20 5.35 0.41
C LYS A 65 1.94 4.05 0.69
N GLU A 66 1.60 3.39 1.79
CA GLU A 66 2.25 2.13 2.17
C GLU A 66 1.99 1.02 1.14
N ILE A 67 0.75 0.90 0.66
CA ILE A 67 0.40 -0.11 -0.33
C ILE A 67 1.09 0.18 -1.66
N TYR A 68 1.15 1.44 -2.08
CA TYR A 68 1.82 1.80 -3.34
C TYR A 68 3.32 1.49 -3.27
N GLN A 69 3.97 1.72 -2.12
CA GLN A 69 5.37 1.33 -1.94
C GLN A 69 5.55 -0.18 -2.09
N ASN A 70 4.68 -0.95 -1.48
CA ASN A 70 4.73 -2.41 -1.57
C ASN A 70 4.52 -2.89 -3.00
N LEU A 71 3.58 -2.28 -3.72
CA LEU A 71 3.34 -2.60 -5.13
C LEU A 71 4.56 -2.32 -5.99
N ALA A 72 5.23 -1.19 -5.75
CA ALA A 72 6.45 -0.84 -6.48
C ALA A 72 7.58 -1.84 -6.24
N TYR A 73 7.78 -2.24 -4.99
CA TYR A 73 8.78 -3.28 -4.66
C TYR A 73 8.43 -4.61 -5.33
N ASP A 74 7.17 -5.02 -5.26
CA ASP A 74 6.73 -6.28 -5.86
C ASP A 74 6.96 -6.27 -7.37
N PHE A 75 6.67 -5.17 -8.03
CA PHE A 75 6.90 -5.04 -9.47
C PHE A 75 8.39 -5.22 -9.81
N MET A 76 9.25 -4.51 -9.09
CA MET A 76 10.69 -4.59 -9.35
C MET A 76 11.22 -6.00 -9.11
N GLU A 77 10.75 -6.66 -8.08
CA GLU A 77 11.14 -8.03 -7.77
C GLU A 77 10.69 -9.02 -8.85
N GLN A 78 9.41 -8.92 -9.28
CA GLN A 78 8.85 -9.81 -10.29
C GLN A 78 9.54 -9.69 -11.64
N GLU A 79 9.97 -8.49 -12.01
CA GLU A 79 10.64 -8.23 -13.27
C GLU A 79 12.14 -8.52 -13.23
N GLY A 80 12.64 -8.98 -12.08
CA GLY A 80 14.06 -9.31 -11.93
C GLY A 80 14.97 -8.08 -11.83
N HIS A 81 14.40 -6.92 -11.51
CA HIS A 81 15.15 -5.69 -11.32
C HIS A 81 15.69 -5.55 -9.91
N SER A 82 16.45 -4.48 -9.67
CA SER A 82 16.85 -4.10 -8.31
C SER A 82 15.61 -3.93 -7.41
N GLU A 83 15.73 -4.29 -6.15
CA GLU A 83 14.65 -4.10 -5.18
C GLU A 83 14.34 -2.62 -4.91
N ASP A 84 15.23 -1.73 -5.30
CA ASP A 84 15.07 -0.29 -5.06
C ASP A 84 14.35 0.38 -6.22
N TYR A 85 13.05 0.61 -6.06
CA TYR A 85 12.24 1.27 -7.09
C TYR A 85 12.65 2.73 -7.31
N THR A 86 13.38 3.34 -6.36
CA THR A 86 13.86 4.73 -6.52
C THR A 86 14.95 4.84 -7.57
N GLU A 87 15.61 3.74 -7.89
CA GLU A 87 16.63 3.68 -8.94
C GLU A 87 16.07 3.21 -10.29
N ALA A 88 14.74 3.05 -10.38
CA ALA A 88 14.10 2.61 -11.62
C ALA A 88 14.33 3.61 -12.75
N THR A 89 14.52 3.06 -13.95
CA THR A 89 14.63 3.88 -15.16
C THR A 89 13.27 4.48 -15.51
N ASN A 90 13.24 5.46 -16.41
CA ASN A 90 11.99 6.07 -16.88
C ASN A 90 11.06 5.04 -17.50
N LEU A 91 11.61 4.07 -18.21
CA LEU A 91 10.84 2.99 -18.82
C LEU A 91 10.23 2.08 -17.75
N GLU A 92 11.01 1.73 -16.73
CA GLU A 92 10.55 0.91 -15.63
C GLU A 92 9.47 1.62 -14.81
N THR A 93 9.65 2.92 -14.57
CA THR A 93 8.65 3.73 -13.86
C THR A 93 7.34 3.76 -14.62
N ARG A 94 7.39 3.90 -15.92
CA ARG A 94 6.20 3.86 -16.78
C ARG A 94 5.49 2.52 -16.70
N ALA A 95 6.26 1.43 -16.74
CA ALA A 95 5.72 0.08 -16.63
C ALA A 95 5.09 -0.17 -15.26
N MET A 96 5.69 0.34 -14.18
CA MET A 96 5.12 0.27 -12.84
C MET A 96 3.77 0.96 -12.76
N ARG A 97 3.67 2.18 -13.32
CA ARG A 97 2.42 2.93 -13.34
C ARG A 97 1.31 2.17 -14.08
N GLU A 98 1.66 1.56 -15.21
CA GLU A 98 0.71 0.79 -16.00
C GLU A 98 0.25 -0.46 -15.25
N TRP A 99 1.18 -1.15 -14.60
CA TRP A 99 0.88 -2.34 -13.81
C TRP A 99 -0.02 -2.03 -12.61
N MET A 100 0.13 -0.84 -12.02
CA MET A 100 -0.64 -0.43 -10.86
C MET A 100 -2.02 0.14 -11.20
N LYS A 101 -2.37 0.26 -12.47
CA LYS A 101 -3.61 0.93 -12.91
C LYS A 101 -4.88 0.30 -12.34
N GLU A 102 -4.92 -1.00 -12.10
CA GLU A 102 -6.11 -1.60 -11.53
C GLU A 102 -6.48 -0.99 -10.17
N TYR A 103 -5.48 -0.45 -9.46
CA TYR A 103 -5.70 0.24 -8.19
C TYR A 103 -5.82 1.75 -8.37
N THR A 104 -4.89 2.34 -9.12
CA THR A 104 -4.83 3.80 -9.25
C THR A 104 -6.04 4.38 -9.98
N ASP A 105 -6.63 3.65 -10.92
CA ASP A 105 -7.83 4.09 -11.63
C ASP A 105 -9.04 4.18 -10.69
N GLN A 106 -9.04 3.41 -9.62
CA GLN A 106 -10.10 3.45 -8.61
C GLN A 106 -9.88 4.52 -7.55
N LEU A 107 -8.67 5.11 -7.52
CA LEU A 107 -8.26 6.07 -6.50
C LEU A 107 -7.62 7.31 -7.14
N PRO A 108 -8.33 7.99 -8.08
CA PRO A 108 -7.73 9.13 -8.77
C PRO A 108 -7.35 10.28 -7.83
N GLU A 109 -8.05 10.41 -6.72
CA GLU A 109 -7.78 11.45 -5.71
C GLU A 109 -6.45 11.24 -4.98
N TYR A 110 -5.83 10.06 -5.12
CA TYR A 110 -4.55 9.75 -4.48
C TYR A 110 -3.40 9.65 -5.49
N ASN A 111 -3.61 10.04 -6.74
CA ASN A 111 -2.55 10.00 -7.76
C ASN A 111 -1.34 10.83 -7.37
N TYR A 112 -1.55 11.90 -6.59
CA TYR A 112 -0.43 12.73 -6.13
C TYR A 112 0.55 11.94 -5.26
N LEU A 113 0.07 10.93 -4.52
CA LEU A 113 0.95 10.08 -3.71
C LEU A 113 1.82 9.19 -4.59
N LEU A 114 1.27 8.68 -5.68
CA LEU A 114 2.05 7.89 -6.64
C LEU A 114 3.10 8.76 -7.31
N ASP A 115 2.75 10.00 -7.68
CA ASP A 115 3.68 10.93 -8.29
C ASP A 115 4.84 11.28 -7.34
N GLU A 116 4.57 11.46 -6.06
CA GLU A 116 5.61 11.68 -5.06
C GLU A 116 6.52 10.46 -4.90
N LEU A 117 5.96 9.27 -4.97
CA LEU A 117 6.70 8.03 -4.78
C LEU A 117 7.60 7.70 -5.96
N LEU A 118 7.08 7.82 -7.17
CA LEU A 118 7.79 7.42 -8.38
C LEU A 118 8.52 8.57 -9.07
N GLY A 119 8.34 9.77 -8.58
CA GLY A 119 9.01 10.94 -9.14
C GLY A 119 8.38 11.44 -10.39
#